data_ee5927d97588a489db1d4552a3791a27
#
_entry.id   ee5927d97588a489db1d4552a3791a27
#
_cell.length_a   1.000
_cell.length_b   1.000
_cell.length_c   1.000
_cell.angle_alpha   90.00
_cell.angle_beta   90.00
_cell.angle_gamma   90.00
#
_symmetry.space_group_name_H-M   'P 1'
#
loop_
_entity.id
_entity.type
_entity.pdbx_description
1 polymer ?
#
loop_
_entity_poly.entity_id
_entity_poly.type
_entity_poly.pdbx_seq_one_letter_code
_entity_poly.pdbx_strand_id
1 'polypeptide(L)'
;MSKWIGTAGDRITIEAAVIQETTFDNKYGRCNLYRFEDADGNLYIHMGKKIYVDMIDSYPKDLAKGDKVRLSADIKEHVTWDGAKQTVVRYASRADYLD
;
A
#
# COMPACT_ATOMS: atom_id res chain seq x y z
N MET A 1 1.25 18.46 0.01
CA MET A 1 2.46 17.86 0.61
C MET A 1 2.09 16.62 1.39
N SER A 2 2.92 15.59 1.31
CA SER A 2 2.69 14.36 2.06
C SER A 2 3.00 14.56 3.53
N LYS A 3 2.21 13.94 4.38
CA LYS A 3 2.42 13.91 5.84
C LYS A 3 2.60 12.46 6.28
N TRP A 4 3.27 12.26 7.40
CA TRP A 4 3.26 10.96 8.06
C TRP A 4 1.89 10.76 8.73
N ILE A 5 1.34 9.56 8.56
CA ILE A 5 0.02 9.22 9.06
C ILE A 5 0.14 8.28 10.25
N GLY A 6 -0.57 8.58 11.34
CA GLY A 6 -0.66 7.71 12.49
C GLY A 6 0.65 7.50 13.23
N THR A 7 0.69 6.43 14.00
CA THR A 7 1.83 6.06 14.85
C THR A 7 2.23 4.63 14.57
N ALA A 8 3.53 4.34 14.59
CA ALA A 8 4.04 2.98 14.39
C ALA A 8 3.35 2.01 15.35
N GLY A 9 2.87 0.90 14.83
CA GLY A 9 2.10 -0.10 15.57
C GLY A 9 0.59 0.05 15.42
N ASP A 10 0.09 1.19 14.96
CA ASP A 10 -1.34 1.38 14.74
C ASP A 10 -1.79 0.60 13.50
N ARG A 11 -3.02 0.09 13.56
CA ARG A 11 -3.68 -0.44 12.38
C ARG A 11 -4.62 0.60 11.82
N ILE A 12 -4.45 0.92 10.55
CA ILE A 12 -5.23 1.97 9.89
C ILE A 12 -5.93 1.44 8.63
N THR A 13 -6.97 2.15 8.21
CA THR A 13 -7.63 1.93 6.93
C THR A 13 -7.19 3.05 5.99
N ILE A 14 -6.73 2.66 4.81
CA ILE A 14 -6.23 3.58 3.80
C ILE A 14 -7.16 3.53 2.59
N GLU A 15 -7.57 4.71 2.10
CA GLU A 15 -8.29 4.84 0.84
C GLU A 15 -7.39 5.63 -0.11
N ALA A 16 -6.85 4.97 -1.12
CA ALA A 16 -5.81 5.56 -1.94
C ALA A 16 -5.73 4.94 -3.34
N ALA A 17 -5.01 5.63 -4.22
CA ALA A 17 -4.70 5.11 -5.55
C ALA A 17 -3.31 4.48 -5.55
N VAL A 18 -3.15 3.39 -6.26
CA VAL A 18 -1.84 2.76 -6.47
C VAL A 18 -1.08 3.59 -7.50
N ILE A 19 0.02 4.20 -7.07
CA ILE A 19 0.84 5.02 -7.97
C ILE A 19 2.09 4.30 -8.46
N GLN A 20 2.45 3.20 -7.81
CA GLN A 20 3.58 2.37 -8.22
C GLN A 20 3.35 0.93 -7.78
N GLU A 21 3.67 -0.02 -8.66
CA GLU A 21 3.66 -1.44 -8.36
C GLU A 21 4.90 -2.03 -8.98
N THR A 22 5.75 -2.66 -8.16
CA THR A 22 7.04 -3.21 -8.59
C THR A 22 7.29 -4.51 -7.87
N THR A 23 7.86 -5.48 -8.57
CA THR A 23 8.27 -6.76 -7.99
C THR A 23 9.77 -6.88 -8.12
N PHE A 24 10.44 -7.28 -7.05
CA PHE A 24 11.88 -7.52 -7.07
C PHE A 24 12.24 -8.73 -6.20
N ASP A 25 13.40 -9.32 -6.47
CA ASP A 25 13.89 -10.46 -5.71
C ASP A 25 14.90 -9.98 -4.67
N ASN A 26 14.85 -10.57 -3.48
CA ASN A 26 15.86 -10.35 -2.45
C ASN A 26 16.29 -11.71 -1.89
N LYS A 27 17.16 -11.71 -0.88
CA LYS A 27 17.68 -12.96 -0.30
C LYS A 27 16.62 -13.84 0.35
N TYR A 28 15.44 -13.29 0.62
CA TYR A 28 14.31 -14.02 1.22
C TYR A 28 13.26 -14.43 0.18
N GLY A 29 13.49 -14.16 -1.10
CA GLY A 29 12.56 -14.47 -2.17
C GLY A 29 12.00 -13.23 -2.83
N ARG A 30 10.82 -13.37 -3.46
CA ARG A 30 10.19 -12.29 -4.20
C ARG A 30 9.46 -11.33 -3.26
N CYS A 31 9.69 -10.05 -3.48
CA CYS A 31 9.07 -8.99 -2.72
C CYS A 31 8.29 -8.08 -3.66
N ASN A 32 7.10 -7.64 -3.21
CA ASN A 32 6.26 -6.72 -3.98
C ASN A 32 6.25 -5.36 -3.28
N LEU A 33 6.51 -4.31 -4.06
CA LEU A 33 6.47 -2.94 -3.59
C LEU A 33 5.24 -2.26 -4.17
N TYR A 34 4.41 -1.74 -3.28
CA TYR A 34 3.27 -0.90 -3.68
C TYR A 34 3.42 0.47 -3.04
N ARG A 35 3.18 1.50 -3.82
CA ARG A 35 3.09 2.87 -3.31
C ARG A 35 1.69 3.38 -3.58
N PHE A 36 1.14 4.08 -2.59
CA PHE A 36 -0.22 4.59 -2.64
C PHE A 36 -0.20 6.09 -2.36
N GLU A 37 -1.16 6.79 -2.95
CA GLU A 37 -1.38 8.20 -2.67
C GLU A 37 -2.87 8.41 -2.36
N ASP A 38 -3.17 9.01 -1.19
CA ASP A 38 -4.55 9.30 -0.83
C ASP A 38 -5.03 10.63 -1.43
N ALA A 39 -6.30 10.99 -1.16
CA ALA A 39 -6.90 12.20 -1.73
C ALA A 39 -6.23 13.49 -1.24
N ASP A 40 -5.54 13.42 -0.09
CA ASP A 40 -4.84 14.57 0.48
C ASP A 40 -3.37 14.63 0.04
N GLY A 41 -2.94 13.72 -0.82
CA GLY A 41 -1.57 13.67 -1.31
C GLY A 41 -0.59 12.97 -0.38
N ASN A 42 -1.06 12.27 0.64
CA ASN A 42 -0.20 11.52 1.54
C ASN A 42 0.24 10.21 0.91
N LEU A 43 1.49 9.86 1.11
CA LEU A 43 2.12 8.71 0.46
C LEU A 43 2.32 7.55 1.44
N TYR A 44 2.04 6.34 0.96
CA TYR A 44 2.18 5.10 1.72
C TYR A 44 3.03 4.11 0.92
N ILE A 45 3.83 3.32 1.63
CA ILE A 45 4.65 2.26 1.02
C ILE A 45 4.31 0.94 1.69
N HIS A 46 4.02 -0.09 0.90
CA HIS A 46 3.86 -1.45 1.39
C HIS A 46 4.85 -2.35 0.66
N MET A 47 5.71 -3.03 1.42
CA MET A 47 6.65 -4.01 0.86
C MET A 47 6.39 -5.36 1.51
N GLY A 48 6.39 -6.41 0.70
CA GLY A 48 6.20 -7.76 1.18
C GLY A 48 5.36 -8.61 0.25
N LYS A 49 4.38 -9.31 0.80
CA LYS A 49 3.50 -10.18 0.02
C LYS A 49 2.58 -9.38 -0.87
N LYS A 50 2.11 -10.03 -1.93
CA LYS A 50 1.11 -9.43 -2.83
C LYS A 50 -0.16 -9.06 -2.08
N ILE A 51 -0.74 -7.94 -2.49
CA ILE A 51 -2.05 -7.51 -2.04
C ILE A 51 -3.04 -7.85 -3.14
N TYR A 52 -4.10 -8.57 -2.79
CA TYR A 52 -5.13 -9.00 -3.74
C TYR A 52 -6.40 -8.20 -3.55
N VAL A 53 -7.11 -7.98 -4.65
CA VAL A 53 -8.43 -7.37 -4.61
C VAL A 53 -9.47 -8.49 -4.68
N ASP A 54 -10.38 -8.51 -3.69
CA ASP A 54 -11.48 -9.47 -3.69
C ASP A 54 -12.51 -9.05 -4.74
N MET A 55 -12.82 -9.99 -5.64
CA MET A 55 -13.86 -9.81 -6.64
C MET A 55 -14.99 -10.79 -6.36
N ILE A 56 -16.23 -10.32 -6.49
CA ILE A 56 -17.41 -11.11 -6.11
C ILE A 56 -17.54 -12.39 -6.93
N ASP A 57 -17.26 -12.33 -8.22
CA ASP A 57 -17.53 -13.43 -9.15
C ASP A 57 -16.27 -13.99 -9.80
N SER A 58 -15.10 -13.70 -9.29
CA SER A 58 -13.90 -14.13 -9.96
C SER A 58 -12.75 -14.37 -8.99
N TYR A 59 -11.63 -14.80 -9.54
CA TYR A 59 -10.43 -15.03 -8.77
C TYR A 59 -9.87 -13.71 -8.23
N PRO A 60 -9.17 -13.75 -7.08
CA PRO A 60 -8.48 -12.56 -6.58
C PRO A 60 -7.58 -11.98 -7.65
N LYS A 61 -7.59 -10.66 -7.77
CA LYS A 61 -6.82 -9.94 -8.78
C LYS A 61 -5.70 -9.16 -8.09
N ASP A 62 -4.52 -9.15 -8.70
CA ASP A 62 -3.40 -8.35 -8.21
C ASP A 62 -3.71 -6.87 -8.35
N LEU A 63 -3.25 -6.07 -7.39
CA LEU A 63 -3.30 -4.63 -7.50
C LEU A 63 -2.41 -4.16 -8.64
N ALA A 64 -2.89 -3.18 -9.38
CA ALA A 64 -2.15 -2.59 -10.49
C ALA A 64 -2.12 -1.07 -10.35
N LYS A 65 -1.11 -0.45 -10.95
CA LYS A 65 -0.99 1.01 -10.97
C LYS A 65 -2.27 1.62 -11.56
N GLY A 66 -2.80 2.62 -10.86
CA GLY A 66 -4.03 3.31 -11.24
C GLY A 66 -5.27 2.84 -10.49
N ASP A 67 -5.21 1.68 -9.84
CA ASP A 67 -6.34 1.19 -9.07
C ASP A 67 -6.57 2.08 -7.84
N LYS A 68 -7.83 2.39 -7.57
CA LYS A 68 -8.23 3.08 -6.34
C LYS A 68 -8.85 2.06 -5.40
N VAL A 69 -8.31 1.98 -4.20
CA VAL A 69 -8.66 0.89 -3.28
C VAL A 69 -8.75 1.37 -1.85
N ARG A 70 -9.44 0.56 -1.05
CA ARG A 70 -9.46 0.66 0.41
C ARG A 70 -8.80 -0.59 0.97
N LEU A 71 -7.87 -0.40 1.88
CA LEU A 71 -7.22 -1.52 2.56
C LEU A 71 -6.88 -1.17 4.00
N SER A 72 -6.70 -2.20 4.81
CA SER A 72 -6.23 -2.03 6.20
C SER A 72 -4.82 -2.57 6.33
N ALA A 73 -3.99 -1.87 7.07
CA ALA A 73 -2.60 -2.24 7.27
C ALA A 73 -2.08 -1.70 8.59
N ASP A 74 -1.01 -2.31 9.11
CA ASP A 74 -0.31 -1.81 10.27
C ASP A 74 0.76 -0.83 9.85
N ILE A 75 0.90 0.26 10.60
CA ILE A 75 1.99 1.21 10.39
C ILE A 75 3.26 0.60 10.94
N LYS A 76 4.26 0.43 10.08
CA LYS A 76 5.57 -0.08 10.48
C LYS A 76 6.49 1.03 10.93
N GLU A 77 6.62 2.07 10.13
CA GLU A 77 7.52 3.19 10.42
C GLU A 77 7.21 4.39 9.53
N HIS A 78 7.80 5.51 9.87
CA HIS A 78 7.75 6.72 9.07
C HIS A 78 9.12 6.95 8.45
N VAL A 79 9.16 7.26 7.16
CA VAL A 79 10.41 7.51 6.45
C VAL A 79 10.28 8.76 5.59
N THR A 80 11.43 9.33 5.23
CA THR A 80 11.51 10.34 4.19
C THR A 80 12.26 9.70 3.02
N TRP A 81 11.61 9.61 1.88
CA TRP A 81 12.19 9.00 0.70
C TRP A 81 11.92 9.89 -0.50
N ASP A 82 12.96 10.13 -1.28
CA ASP A 82 12.87 10.97 -2.47
C ASP A 82 12.29 12.36 -2.14
N GLY A 83 12.68 12.90 -0.97
CA GLY A 83 12.25 14.22 -0.53
C GLY A 83 10.83 14.28 0.03
N ALA A 84 10.11 13.18 0.10
CA ALA A 84 8.72 13.15 0.58
C ALA A 84 8.57 12.29 1.82
N LYS A 85 7.72 12.73 2.75
CA LYS A 85 7.34 11.95 3.92
C LYS A 85 6.42 10.83 3.47
N GLN A 86 6.76 9.58 3.84
CA GLN A 86 5.97 8.41 3.47
C GLN A 86 5.76 7.52 4.67
N THR A 87 4.55 6.97 4.78
CA THR A 87 4.20 6.05 5.85
C THR A 87 4.38 4.63 5.35
N VAL A 88 5.30 3.87 5.97
CA VAL A 88 5.52 2.47 5.62
C VAL A 88 4.50 1.62 6.38
N VAL A 89 3.77 0.81 5.65
CA VAL A 89 2.74 -0.07 6.20
C VAL A 89 3.05 -1.52 5.85
N ARG A 90 2.44 -2.45 6.62
CA ARG A 90 2.64 -3.89 6.42
C ARG A 90 1.37 -4.66 6.78
N TYR A 91 1.37 -5.96 6.44
CA TYR A 91 0.28 -6.89 6.76
C TYR A 91 -1.05 -6.52 6.10
N ALA A 92 -0.99 -5.87 4.94
CA ALA A 92 -2.14 -5.73 4.07
C ALA A 92 -2.12 -6.88 3.08
N SER A 93 -3.18 -7.69 3.06
CA SER A 93 -3.27 -8.83 2.14
C SER A 93 -4.45 -8.71 1.18
N ARG A 94 -5.42 -7.89 1.53
CA ARG A 94 -6.63 -7.69 0.75
C ARG A 94 -6.97 -6.22 0.62
N ALA A 95 -7.53 -5.88 -0.52
CA ALA A 95 -8.03 -4.54 -0.78
C ALA A 95 -9.38 -4.63 -1.48
N ASP A 96 -10.19 -3.59 -1.32
CA ASP A 96 -11.46 -3.45 -2.04
C ASP A 96 -11.35 -2.28 -2.99
N TYR A 97 -11.95 -2.41 -4.18
CA TYR A 97 -12.00 -1.28 -5.10
C TYR A 97 -12.90 -0.17 -4.54
N LEU A 98 -12.45 1.06 -4.72
CA LEU A 98 -13.28 2.23 -4.49
C LEU A 98 -14.03 2.56 -5.78
N ASP A 99 -15.28 2.88 -5.61
CA ASP A 99 -16.13 3.27 -6.76
C ASP A 99 -15.87 4.70 -7.19
#